data_426710c69a80348b67677121de460215
#
_entry.id   426710c69a80348b67677121de460215
#
_cell.length_a   1.000
_cell.length_b   1.000
_cell.length_c   1.000
_cell.angle_alpha   90.00
_cell.angle_beta   90.00
_cell.angle_gamma   90.00
#
_symmetry.space_group_name_H-M   'P 1'
#
loop_
_entity.id
_entity.type
_entity.pdbx_description
1 polymer ?
#
loop_
_entity_poly.entity_id
_entity_poly.type
_entity_poly.pdbx_seq_one_letter_code
_entity_poly.pdbx_strand_id
1 'polypeptide(L)'
;GGPSGACLPASLLDIEVDFDSLDEAGAMMGSGGLVVMNDSTCMVDTARFFTDFSVDESCGKCVPCRIGLKVMLNILNRIVEGHGEMEDMAYLERLGRHIKESSHCGLGKTAPNPVLSTLRYFRKEYEVHILEKRCPALVCVDLIQFRVNPEKCKMCGLCKKACPAEAITWEKKTLAVIDPEKCI
;
A
#
# COMPACT_ATOMS: atom_id res chain seq x y z
N GLY A 1 12.75 -13.13 -0.19
CA GLY A 1 13.05 -13.34 1.04
C GLY A 1 12.17 -13.12 2.25
N GLY A 2 10.85 -13.44 2.23
CA GLY A 2 9.95 -13.24 3.36
C GLY A 2 9.50 -11.78 3.56
N PRO A 3 8.83 -11.44 4.71
CA PRO A 3 8.22 -10.13 4.94
C PRO A 3 9.18 -8.94 4.91
N SER A 4 10.46 -9.16 5.22
CA SER A 4 11.50 -8.13 5.16
C SER A 4 12.34 -8.18 3.88
N GLY A 5 11.89 -8.93 2.87
CA GLY A 5 12.48 -8.96 1.53
C GLY A 5 12.23 -7.67 0.77
N ALA A 6 12.03 -7.77 -0.55
CA ALA A 6 11.66 -6.63 -1.38
C ALA A 6 10.52 -7.01 -2.32
N CYS A 7 9.84 -5.99 -2.83
CA CYS A 7 8.84 -6.15 -3.89
C CYS A 7 9.51 -5.82 -5.23
N LEU A 8 9.59 -6.80 -6.11
CA LEU A 8 10.21 -6.67 -7.42
C LEU A 8 9.12 -6.55 -8.51
N PRO A 9 9.30 -5.68 -9.52
CA PRO A 9 8.34 -5.52 -10.61
C PRO A 9 8.48 -6.66 -11.63
N ALA A 10 7.44 -6.81 -12.48
CA ALA A 10 7.43 -7.81 -13.56
C ALA A 10 8.62 -7.71 -14.51
N SER A 11 9.19 -6.52 -14.68
CA SER A 11 10.40 -6.31 -15.52
C SER A 11 11.68 -6.97 -14.97
N LEU A 12 11.66 -7.43 -13.72
CA LEU A 12 12.78 -8.12 -13.07
C LEU A 12 12.49 -9.61 -12.81
N LEU A 13 11.48 -10.20 -13.45
CA LEU A 13 11.16 -11.63 -13.25
C LEU A 13 12.25 -12.58 -13.77
N ASP A 14 13.06 -12.15 -14.72
CA ASP A 14 14.16 -12.94 -15.30
C ASP A 14 15.49 -12.77 -14.54
N ILE A 15 15.48 -12.06 -13.41
CA ILE A 15 16.68 -11.89 -12.57
C ILE A 15 17.14 -13.24 -12.01
N GLU A 16 18.44 -13.48 -11.99
CA GLU A 16 18.99 -14.66 -11.35
C GLU A 16 18.74 -14.63 -9.84
N VAL A 17 18.31 -15.78 -9.29
CA VAL A 17 18.00 -15.90 -7.86
C VAL A 17 19.27 -16.27 -7.12
N ASP A 18 20.20 -15.32 -7.06
CA ASP A 18 21.42 -15.39 -6.28
C ASP A 18 21.54 -14.18 -5.34
N PHE A 19 22.59 -14.16 -4.51
CA PHE A 19 22.77 -13.12 -3.51
C PHE A 19 23.10 -11.77 -4.14
N ASP A 20 23.96 -11.75 -5.13
CA ASP A 20 24.50 -10.52 -5.74
C ASP A 20 23.44 -9.84 -6.59
N SER A 21 22.76 -10.57 -7.48
CA SER A 21 21.72 -10.04 -8.37
C SER A 21 20.50 -9.52 -7.58
N LEU A 22 20.11 -10.22 -6.51
CA LEU A 22 19.03 -9.77 -5.65
C LEU A 22 19.41 -8.52 -4.84
N ASP A 23 20.65 -8.43 -4.32
CA ASP A 23 21.10 -7.26 -3.58
C ASP A 23 21.19 -6.01 -4.46
N GLU A 24 21.67 -6.14 -5.71
CA GLU A 24 21.67 -5.06 -6.71
C GLU A 24 20.24 -4.56 -7.03
N ALA A 25 19.27 -5.45 -7.06
CA ALA A 25 17.86 -5.10 -7.20
C ALA A 25 17.24 -4.47 -5.94
N GLY A 26 18.00 -4.41 -4.83
CA GLY A 26 17.52 -3.92 -3.53
C GLY A 26 16.66 -4.93 -2.78
N ALA A 27 16.75 -6.21 -3.17
CA ALA A 27 16.10 -7.33 -2.51
C ALA A 27 17.06 -8.06 -1.58
N MET A 28 16.56 -9.07 -0.91
CA MET A 28 17.36 -9.97 -0.09
C MET A 28 16.84 -11.40 -0.25
N MET A 29 17.72 -12.36 -0.47
CA MET A 29 17.31 -13.77 -0.60
C MET A 29 16.64 -14.28 0.69
N GLY A 30 17.17 -13.94 1.84
CA GLY A 30 16.66 -14.37 3.14
C GLY A 30 16.49 -15.88 3.23
N SER A 31 15.28 -16.33 3.60
CA SER A 31 14.94 -17.76 3.70
C SER A 31 14.52 -18.42 2.37
N GLY A 32 14.62 -17.71 1.26
CA GLY A 32 14.17 -18.19 -0.06
C GLY A 32 12.65 -18.15 -0.28
N GLY A 33 11.90 -17.54 0.64
CA GLY A 33 10.46 -17.38 0.45
C GLY A 33 10.14 -16.49 -0.76
N LEU A 34 9.21 -16.92 -1.61
CA LEU A 34 8.72 -16.21 -2.79
C LEU A 34 7.21 -16.08 -2.73
N VAL A 35 6.71 -14.88 -2.91
CA VAL A 35 5.29 -14.59 -3.04
C VAL A 35 5.04 -13.95 -4.40
N VAL A 36 4.17 -14.55 -5.20
CA VAL A 36 3.76 -14.00 -6.49
C VAL A 36 2.45 -13.27 -6.31
N MET A 37 2.41 -12.03 -6.78
CA MET A 37 1.27 -11.13 -6.69
C MET A 37 0.82 -10.72 -8.10
N ASN A 38 -0.46 -10.42 -8.26
CA ASN A 38 -1.03 -9.97 -9.54
C ASN A 38 -1.45 -8.49 -9.46
N ASP A 39 -2.00 -7.98 -10.55
CA ASP A 39 -2.42 -6.57 -10.70
C ASP A 39 -3.56 -6.14 -9.75
N SER A 40 -4.22 -7.10 -9.07
CA SER A 40 -5.22 -6.80 -8.03
C SER A 40 -4.60 -6.58 -6.64
N THR A 41 -3.29 -6.60 -6.53
CA THR A 41 -2.56 -6.35 -5.28
C THR A 41 -2.11 -4.89 -5.22
N CYS A 42 -2.44 -4.20 -4.13
CA CYS A 42 -1.95 -2.84 -3.88
C CYS A 42 -0.55 -2.90 -3.27
N MET A 43 0.44 -2.32 -3.93
CA MET A 43 1.82 -2.35 -3.44
C MET A 43 2.04 -1.42 -2.24
N VAL A 44 1.23 -0.39 -2.08
CA VAL A 44 1.27 0.49 -0.89
C VAL A 44 0.75 -0.27 0.34
N ASP A 45 -0.38 -0.97 0.20
CA ASP A 45 -0.93 -1.79 1.28
C ASP A 45 -0.03 -3.00 1.60
N THR A 46 0.59 -3.60 0.58
CA THR A 46 1.59 -4.65 0.77
C THR A 46 2.80 -4.16 1.58
N ALA A 47 3.31 -2.97 1.28
CA ALA A 47 4.40 -2.36 2.07
C ALA A 47 3.95 -2.07 3.51
N ARG A 48 2.72 -1.60 3.70
CA ARG A 48 2.11 -1.39 5.01
C ARG A 48 2.04 -2.70 5.80
N PHE A 49 1.49 -3.75 5.20
CA PHE A 49 1.35 -5.08 5.81
C PHE A 49 2.70 -5.65 6.29
N PHE A 50 3.73 -5.59 5.45
CA PHE A 50 5.05 -6.08 5.83
C PHE A 50 5.74 -5.20 6.87
N THR A 51 5.46 -3.91 6.89
CA THR A 51 5.95 -3.00 7.93
C THR A 51 5.28 -3.29 9.26
N ASP A 52 3.97 -3.53 9.28
CA ASP A 52 3.19 -3.90 10.46
C ASP A 52 3.72 -5.20 11.08
N PHE A 53 3.88 -6.24 10.27
CA PHE A 53 4.55 -7.47 10.69
C PHE A 53 5.93 -7.20 11.32
N SER A 54 6.74 -6.32 10.72
CA SER A 54 8.07 -6.02 11.23
C SER A 54 8.03 -5.22 12.55
N VAL A 55 6.99 -4.44 12.78
CA VAL A 55 6.74 -3.74 14.06
C VAL A 55 6.48 -4.76 15.16
N ASP A 56 5.63 -5.77 14.89
CA ASP A 56 5.27 -6.81 15.84
C ASP A 56 6.46 -7.71 16.19
N GLU A 57 7.29 -8.04 15.20
CA GLU A 57 8.49 -8.87 15.37
C GLU A 57 9.69 -8.10 15.96
N SER A 58 9.58 -6.80 16.18
CA SER A 58 10.66 -5.99 16.73
C SER A 58 10.93 -6.34 18.19
N CYS A 59 12.17 -6.72 18.52
CA CYS A 59 12.55 -6.99 19.91
C CYS A 59 12.58 -5.73 20.81
N GLY A 60 12.37 -4.53 20.25
CA GLY A 60 12.28 -3.27 20.96
C GLY A 60 13.60 -2.69 21.52
N LYS A 61 14.77 -3.30 21.25
CA LYS A 61 16.03 -2.85 21.83
C LYS A 61 16.57 -1.55 21.21
N CYS A 62 16.71 -1.48 19.88
CA CYS A 62 17.28 -0.30 19.23
C CYS A 62 16.21 0.69 18.76
N VAL A 63 16.45 1.98 18.99
CA VAL A 63 15.50 3.07 18.69
C VAL A 63 15.13 3.13 17.21
N PRO A 64 16.07 3.01 16.24
CA PRO A 64 15.73 3.10 14.82
C PRO A 64 14.65 2.08 14.41
N CYS A 65 14.79 0.83 14.84
CA CYS A 65 13.79 -0.21 14.58
C CYS A 65 12.51 0.04 15.39
N ARG A 66 12.62 0.13 16.73
CA ARG A 66 11.46 0.25 17.64
C ARG A 66 10.54 1.42 17.33
N ILE A 67 11.11 2.60 17.10
CA ILE A 67 10.35 3.83 16.85
C ILE A 67 10.20 4.09 15.35
N GLY A 68 11.28 3.92 14.60
CA GLY A 68 11.28 4.22 13.17
C GLY A 68 10.27 3.39 12.37
N LEU A 69 10.13 2.07 12.66
CA LEU A 69 9.12 1.24 11.99
C LEU A 69 7.69 1.67 12.34
N LYS A 70 7.43 2.06 13.59
CA LYS A 70 6.10 2.58 13.98
C LYS A 70 5.77 3.90 13.27
N VAL A 71 6.74 4.79 13.13
CA VAL A 71 6.55 6.03 12.38
C VAL A 71 6.30 5.73 10.90
N MET A 72 7.06 4.80 10.32
CA MET A 72 6.88 4.35 8.95
C MET A 72 5.49 3.76 8.72
N LEU A 73 5.02 2.89 9.62
CA LEU A 73 3.70 2.29 9.58
C LEU A 73 2.59 3.35 9.68
N ASN A 74 2.72 4.32 10.58
CA ASN A 74 1.75 5.41 10.71
C ASN A 74 1.61 6.25 9.43
N ILE A 75 2.72 6.49 8.73
CA ILE A 75 2.70 7.21 7.45
C ILE A 75 2.00 6.35 6.38
N LEU A 76 2.31 5.05 6.30
CA LEU A 76 1.68 4.14 5.35
C LEU A 76 0.17 4.01 5.61
N ASN A 77 -0.26 3.90 6.89
CA ASN A 77 -1.67 3.92 7.26
C ASN A 77 -2.34 5.20 6.75
N ARG A 78 -1.76 6.36 7.03
CA ARG A 78 -2.27 7.64 6.55
C ARG A 78 -2.41 7.71 5.02
N ILE A 79 -1.47 7.11 4.27
CA ILE A 79 -1.54 7.06 2.80
C ILE A 79 -2.71 6.17 2.34
N VAL A 80 -2.88 4.98 2.90
CA VAL A 80 -3.96 4.06 2.49
C VAL A 80 -5.35 4.52 2.95
N GLU A 81 -5.42 5.34 3.99
CA GLU A 81 -6.62 6.01 4.49
C GLU A 81 -6.95 7.32 3.74
N GLY A 82 -6.15 7.69 2.74
CA GLY A 82 -6.38 8.88 1.92
C GLY A 82 -5.89 10.21 2.50
N HIS A 83 -5.16 10.19 3.60
CA HIS A 83 -4.63 11.36 4.28
C HIS A 83 -3.13 11.60 4.02
N GLY A 84 -2.54 10.85 3.09
CA GLY A 84 -1.13 10.99 2.71
C GLY A 84 -0.84 12.29 1.96
N GLU A 85 0.40 12.76 2.09
CA GLU A 85 0.94 13.94 1.45
C GLU A 85 2.17 13.57 0.59
N MET A 86 2.51 14.39 -0.41
CA MET A 86 3.64 14.08 -1.31
C MET A 86 4.98 14.04 -0.59
N GLU A 87 5.12 14.82 0.47
CA GLU A 87 6.30 14.85 1.33
C GLU A 87 6.53 13.53 2.08
N ASP A 88 5.46 12.76 2.30
CA ASP A 88 5.53 11.46 2.97
C ASP A 88 6.44 10.48 2.22
N MET A 89 6.43 10.51 0.89
CA MET A 89 7.27 9.62 0.08
C MET A 89 8.75 9.88 0.32
N ALA A 90 9.17 11.15 0.29
CA ALA A 90 10.56 11.52 0.55
C ALA A 90 10.95 11.25 2.02
N TYR A 91 10.01 11.40 2.94
CA TYR A 91 10.24 11.11 4.34
C TYR A 91 10.39 9.59 4.58
N LEU A 92 9.54 8.76 3.98
CA LEU A 92 9.63 7.29 4.03
C LEU A 92 10.97 6.79 3.49
N GLU A 93 11.46 7.35 2.37
CA GLU A 93 12.78 6.99 1.81
C GLU A 93 13.92 7.31 2.78
N ARG A 94 13.94 8.51 3.35
CA ARG A 94 14.97 8.92 4.32
C ARG A 94 14.91 8.09 5.60
N LEU A 95 13.71 7.91 6.14
CA LEU A 95 13.48 7.12 7.35
C LEU A 95 13.89 5.66 7.13
N GLY A 96 13.51 5.06 6.01
CA GLY A 96 13.86 3.69 5.67
C GLY A 96 15.36 3.47 5.57
N ARG A 97 16.10 4.37 4.91
CA ARG A 97 17.57 4.33 4.86
C ARG A 97 18.17 4.47 6.25
N HIS A 98 17.68 5.43 7.05
CA HIS A 98 18.17 5.62 8.42
C HIS A 98 17.96 4.38 9.30
N ILE A 99 16.78 3.75 9.23
CA ILE A 99 16.49 2.50 9.97
C ILE A 99 17.44 1.40 9.52
N LYS A 100 17.65 1.23 8.21
CA LYS A 100 18.51 0.22 7.62
C LYS A 100 19.96 0.37 8.09
N GLU A 101 20.50 1.60 8.11
CA GLU A 101 21.88 1.90 8.46
C GLU A 101 22.15 1.86 9.97
N SER A 102 21.17 2.29 10.78
CA SER A 102 21.36 2.50 12.22
C SER A 102 20.87 1.34 13.09
N SER A 103 20.18 0.35 12.53
CA SER A 103 19.71 -0.81 13.29
C SER A 103 20.83 -1.81 13.57
N HIS A 104 20.76 -2.46 14.73
CA HIS A 104 21.84 -3.35 15.18
C HIS A 104 21.75 -4.77 14.63
N CYS A 105 20.56 -5.25 14.27
CA CYS A 105 20.37 -6.65 13.84
C CYS A 105 19.78 -6.74 12.43
N GLY A 106 19.76 -7.95 11.87
CA GLY A 106 19.23 -8.24 10.52
C GLY A 106 17.79 -7.80 10.33
N LEU A 107 16.91 -8.02 11.32
CA LEU A 107 15.50 -7.59 11.22
C LEU A 107 15.40 -6.08 10.95
N GLY A 108 16.00 -5.26 11.80
CA GLY A 108 15.91 -3.80 11.63
C GLY A 108 16.59 -3.30 10.36
N LYS A 109 17.66 -3.97 9.89
CA LYS A 109 18.34 -3.62 8.65
C LYS A 109 17.54 -3.96 7.40
N THR A 110 16.67 -4.96 7.47
CA THR A 110 15.90 -5.42 6.30
C THR A 110 14.42 -5.04 6.33
N ALA A 111 13.84 -4.76 7.50
CA ALA A 111 12.45 -4.37 7.66
C ALA A 111 11.98 -3.21 6.75
N PRO A 112 12.80 -2.18 6.45
CA PRO A 112 12.41 -1.12 5.51
C PRO A 112 12.43 -1.52 4.03
N ASN A 113 13.01 -2.68 3.66
CA ASN A 113 13.16 -3.07 2.26
C ASN A 113 11.86 -3.08 1.46
N PRO A 114 10.71 -3.59 1.97
CA PRO A 114 9.44 -3.54 1.24
C PRO A 114 9.04 -2.12 0.88
N VAL A 115 9.18 -1.17 1.80
CA VAL A 115 8.84 0.23 1.58
C VAL A 115 9.79 0.88 0.57
N LEU A 116 11.10 0.67 0.74
CA LEU A 116 12.11 1.24 -0.15
C LEU A 116 11.98 0.69 -1.59
N SER A 117 11.72 -0.61 -1.74
CA SER A 117 11.54 -1.23 -3.05
C SER A 117 10.22 -0.82 -3.72
N THR A 118 9.12 -0.72 -2.98
CA THR A 118 7.85 -0.26 -3.55
C THR A 118 7.91 1.21 -3.94
N LEU A 119 8.58 2.07 -3.20
CA LEU A 119 8.83 3.46 -3.59
C LEU A 119 9.73 3.56 -4.83
N ARG A 120 10.70 2.64 -5.00
CA ARG A 120 11.58 2.60 -6.17
C ARG A 120 10.85 2.13 -7.43
N TYR A 121 10.08 1.05 -7.35
CA TYR A 121 9.54 0.37 -8.51
C TYR A 121 8.06 0.66 -8.78
N PHE A 122 7.30 1.03 -7.75
CA PHE A 122 5.85 1.25 -7.81
C PHE A 122 5.45 2.67 -7.35
N ARG A 123 6.35 3.64 -7.55
CA ARG A 123 6.16 5.04 -7.13
C ARG A 123 4.82 5.63 -7.57
N LYS A 124 4.39 5.30 -8.79
CA LYS A 124 3.10 5.78 -9.33
C LYS A 124 1.90 5.35 -8.50
N GLU A 125 1.94 4.19 -7.85
CA GLU A 125 0.84 3.77 -6.98
C GLU A 125 0.72 4.69 -5.76
N TYR A 126 1.84 5.07 -5.15
CA TYR A 126 1.85 6.05 -4.06
C TYR A 126 1.28 7.41 -4.51
N GLU A 127 1.72 7.89 -5.67
CA GLU A 127 1.24 9.15 -6.25
C GLU A 127 -0.28 9.12 -6.47
N VAL A 128 -0.83 8.03 -7.00
CA VAL A 128 -2.28 7.86 -7.21
C VAL A 128 -3.04 7.82 -5.89
N HIS A 129 -2.51 7.12 -4.86
CA HIS A 129 -3.12 7.11 -3.52
C HIS A 129 -3.14 8.50 -2.89
N ILE A 130 -2.07 9.28 -3.06
CA ILE A 130 -1.91 10.59 -2.43
C ILE A 130 -2.67 11.68 -3.21
N LEU A 131 -2.48 11.75 -4.54
CA LEU A 131 -3.02 12.84 -5.35
C LEU A 131 -4.47 12.61 -5.80
N GLU A 132 -4.76 11.38 -6.24
CA GLU A 132 -6.08 11.03 -6.77
C GLU A 132 -7.02 10.48 -5.70
N LYS A 133 -6.52 10.20 -4.50
CA LYS A 133 -7.26 9.56 -3.40
C LYS A 133 -7.98 8.29 -3.89
N ARG A 134 -7.27 7.45 -4.63
CA ARG A 134 -7.79 6.26 -5.27
C ARG A 134 -6.80 5.10 -5.18
N CYS A 135 -7.28 3.91 -4.84
CA CYS A 135 -6.51 2.68 -4.91
C CYS A 135 -6.79 1.98 -6.25
N PRO A 136 -5.79 1.83 -7.16
CA PRO A 136 -6.00 1.15 -8.43
C PRO A 136 -6.40 -0.32 -8.28
N ALA A 137 -5.88 -1.00 -7.27
CA ALA A 137 -6.18 -2.39 -6.97
C ALA A 137 -7.49 -2.60 -6.19
N LEU A 138 -8.17 -1.53 -5.78
CA LEU A 138 -9.41 -1.55 -4.98
C LEU A 138 -9.28 -2.35 -3.67
N VAL A 139 -8.13 -2.27 -3.02
CA VAL A 139 -7.84 -2.93 -1.74
C VAL A 139 -8.02 -1.97 -0.56
N CYS A 140 -7.57 -0.72 -0.70
CA CYS A 140 -7.66 0.28 0.35
C CYS A 140 -9.09 0.81 0.47
N VAL A 141 -9.82 0.37 1.49
CA VAL A 141 -11.27 0.60 1.64
C VAL A 141 -11.62 2.09 1.63
N ASP A 142 -10.85 2.90 2.36
CA ASP A 142 -11.09 4.35 2.47
C ASP A 142 -10.86 5.12 1.14
N LEU A 143 -10.21 4.48 0.17
CA LEU A 143 -9.96 5.02 -1.17
C LEU A 143 -10.89 4.44 -2.24
N ILE A 144 -11.89 3.62 -1.86
CA ILE A 144 -12.87 3.07 -2.77
C ILE A 144 -14.04 4.04 -2.89
N GLN A 145 -14.26 4.53 -4.11
CA GLN A 145 -15.42 5.38 -4.41
C GLN A 145 -16.39 4.64 -5.32
N PHE A 146 -17.58 4.39 -4.84
CA PHE A 146 -18.65 3.83 -5.65
C PHE A 146 -19.31 4.94 -6.48
N ARG A 147 -19.41 4.73 -7.79
CA ARG A 147 -20.05 5.66 -8.71
C ARG A 147 -21.03 4.94 -9.62
N VAL A 148 -22.12 5.61 -9.94
CA VAL A 148 -23.09 5.09 -10.92
C VAL A 148 -22.55 5.34 -12.33
N ASN A 149 -22.40 4.28 -13.13
CA ASN A 149 -22.01 4.42 -14.53
C ASN A 149 -23.22 4.93 -15.35
N PRO A 150 -23.15 6.13 -15.96
CA PRO A 150 -24.27 6.72 -16.69
C PRO A 150 -24.73 5.87 -17.89
N GLU A 151 -23.78 5.23 -18.60
CA GLU A 151 -24.06 4.44 -19.80
C GLU A 151 -24.76 3.11 -19.48
N LYS A 152 -24.52 2.56 -18.29
CA LYS A 152 -25.12 1.30 -17.84
C LYS A 152 -26.36 1.51 -16.98
N CYS A 153 -26.62 2.72 -16.52
CA CYS A 153 -27.72 3.02 -15.62
C CYS A 153 -29.05 3.05 -16.37
N LYS A 154 -29.98 2.17 -15.97
CA LYS A 154 -31.35 2.12 -16.51
C LYS A 154 -32.30 3.12 -15.84
N MET A 155 -31.84 3.96 -14.94
CA MET A 155 -32.64 4.95 -14.19
C MET A 155 -33.86 4.35 -13.50
N CYS A 156 -33.81 3.10 -13.05
CA CYS A 156 -34.94 2.34 -12.52
C CYS A 156 -35.17 2.49 -11.01
N GLY A 157 -34.19 3.10 -10.26
CA GLY A 157 -34.27 3.32 -8.82
C GLY A 157 -34.12 2.07 -7.94
N LEU A 158 -33.82 0.90 -8.50
CA LEU A 158 -33.62 -0.34 -7.72
C LEU A 158 -32.45 -0.24 -6.75
N CYS A 159 -31.36 0.45 -7.14
CA CYS A 159 -30.20 0.67 -6.29
C CYS A 159 -30.56 1.44 -5.00
N LYS A 160 -31.42 2.46 -5.07
CA LYS A 160 -31.91 3.19 -3.89
C LYS A 160 -32.65 2.26 -2.92
N LYS A 161 -33.49 1.35 -3.44
CA LYS A 161 -34.25 0.41 -2.61
C LYS A 161 -33.37 -0.68 -1.98
N ALA A 162 -32.26 -1.03 -2.65
CA ALA A 162 -31.35 -2.08 -2.22
C ALA A 162 -30.23 -1.57 -1.30
N CYS A 163 -30.01 -0.25 -1.19
CA CYS A 163 -28.92 0.31 -0.40
C CYS A 163 -29.27 0.26 1.10
N PRO A 164 -28.51 -0.53 1.93
CA PRO A 164 -28.81 -0.63 3.36
C PRO A 164 -28.40 0.63 4.14
N ALA A 165 -27.44 1.40 3.60
CA ALA A 165 -26.97 2.65 4.20
C ALA A 165 -27.77 3.89 3.79
N GLU A 166 -28.80 3.72 2.96
CA GLU A 166 -29.58 4.82 2.39
C GLU A 166 -28.73 5.92 1.73
N ALA A 167 -27.55 5.56 1.27
CA ALA A 167 -26.56 6.46 0.66
C ALA A 167 -26.94 6.86 -0.79
N ILE A 168 -28.00 6.29 -1.38
CA ILE A 168 -28.35 6.52 -2.78
C ILE A 168 -29.58 7.39 -2.88
N THR A 169 -29.44 8.56 -3.51
CA THR A 169 -30.55 9.43 -3.90
C THR A 169 -30.92 9.14 -5.35
N TRP A 170 -32.20 9.08 -5.63
CA TRP A 170 -32.74 8.85 -6.98
C TRP A 170 -34.13 9.47 -7.12
N GLU A 171 -34.34 10.13 -8.23
CA GLU A 171 -35.61 10.64 -8.65
C GLU A 171 -36.04 9.98 -9.98
N LYS A 172 -37.34 10.02 -10.28
CA LYS A 172 -37.88 9.33 -11.46
C LYS A 172 -37.23 9.88 -12.75
N LYS A 173 -36.62 8.98 -13.54
CA LYS A 173 -35.91 9.31 -14.79
C LYS A 173 -34.59 10.08 -14.62
N THR A 174 -34.03 10.10 -13.44
CA THR A 174 -32.71 10.69 -13.22
C THR A 174 -31.63 9.63 -12.96
N LEU A 175 -30.38 10.01 -13.13
CA LEU A 175 -29.25 9.18 -12.71
C LEU A 175 -29.23 9.12 -11.18
N ALA A 176 -29.02 7.92 -10.63
CA ALA A 176 -28.85 7.78 -9.19
C ALA A 176 -27.51 8.40 -8.76
N VAL A 177 -27.52 9.08 -7.63
CA VAL A 177 -26.32 9.70 -7.03
C VAL A 177 -26.01 9.00 -5.72
N ILE A 178 -24.75 8.62 -5.53
CA ILE A 178 -24.26 7.99 -4.30
C ILE A 178 -23.64 9.08 -3.43
N ASP A 179 -24.09 9.17 -2.20
CA ASP A 179 -23.52 10.04 -1.18
C ASP A 179 -22.30 9.34 -0.58
N PRO A 180 -21.06 9.85 -0.80
CA PRO A 180 -19.86 9.17 -0.32
C PRO A 180 -19.74 9.17 1.21
N GLU A 181 -20.35 10.13 1.92
CA GLU A 181 -20.28 10.19 3.38
C GLU A 181 -21.18 9.15 4.07
N LYS A 182 -22.21 8.67 3.35
CA LYS A 182 -23.14 7.64 3.85
C LYS A 182 -22.84 6.24 3.32
N CYS A 183 -21.98 6.16 2.30
CA CYS A 183 -21.65 4.87 1.67
C CYS A 183 -20.66 4.11 2.57
N ILE A 184 -21.06 2.91 2.99
CA ILE A 184 -20.28 1.99 3.83
C ILE A 184 -19.58 0.93 3.00
#